data_5d4e6f301b9f5fcbb6e1626fb81fac52
#
_entry.id   5d4e6f301b9f5fcbb6e1626fb81fac52
#
_cell.length_a   1.000
_cell.length_b   1.000
_cell.length_c   1.000
_cell.angle_alpha   90.00
_cell.angle_beta   90.00
_cell.angle_gamma   90.00
#
_symmetry.space_group_name_H-M   'P 1'
#
loop_
_entity.id
_entity.type
_entity.pdbx_description
1 polymer ?
#
loop_
_entity_poly.entity_id
_entity_poly.type
_entity_poly.pdbx_seq_one_letter_code
_entity_poly.pdbx_strand_id
1 'polypeptide(L)'
;YCGTRAKTETLANALNAEGLTALHYHAGMDPDARREVERRFQIDDDLIVVATVAFGMGIDKPDIRWVAHADLPKSVEAYYQEIGRAGRDGAPAHTLTLYGADDIRFRRMQIDEGLAPPERRAADHARLGALLGLAEAQGCRRTRLLSYSGEAATTCDHCDLCDAPPDIFDGTEAVRKALSSILRTGEYFGAGHLTDILLGNTTEKVRARHHDDLPTFGVGRDLSRGQWGAVFRQMMGLDLVRPDPERHGALRLTDAARPVLRDEESVTLRRDTIEPRRVA
;
A
#
# COMPACT_ATOMS: atom_id res chain seq x y z
N TYR A 1 -11.76 -3.79 -6.13
CA TYR A 1 -10.87 -4.93 -6.40
C TYR A 1 -10.33 -5.52 -5.10
N CYS A 2 -10.24 -6.85 -5.05
CA CYS A 2 -9.72 -7.62 -3.92
C CYS A 2 -8.60 -8.57 -4.36
N GLY A 3 -7.68 -8.88 -3.44
CA GLY A 3 -6.54 -9.75 -3.70
C GLY A 3 -6.88 -11.25 -3.73
N THR A 4 -7.98 -11.68 -3.11
CA THR A 4 -8.39 -13.09 -3.02
C THR A 4 -9.87 -13.29 -3.34
N ARG A 5 -10.23 -14.51 -3.77
CA ARG A 5 -11.61 -14.91 -4.05
C ARG A 5 -12.49 -14.79 -2.82
N ALA A 6 -12.07 -15.37 -1.70
CA ALA A 6 -12.82 -15.33 -0.45
C ALA A 6 -13.11 -13.90 0.02
N LYS A 7 -12.15 -12.97 -0.14
CA LYS A 7 -12.36 -11.56 0.21
C LYS A 7 -13.42 -10.89 -0.68
N THR A 8 -13.54 -11.28 -1.96
CA THR A 8 -14.60 -10.74 -2.84
C THR A 8 -15.99 -11.12 -2.32
N GLU A 9 -16.18 -12.36 -1.92
CA GLU A 9 -17.44 -12.87 -1.37
C GLU A 9 -17.78 -12.20 -0.03
N THR A 10 -16.80 -12.18 0.90
CA THR A 10 -16.97 -11.56 2.22
C THR A 10 -17.32 -10.08 2.12
N LEU A 11 -16.60 -9.33 1.27
CA LEU A 11 -16.83 -7.89 1.12
C LEU A 11 -18.17 -7.61 0.41
N ALA A 12 -18.56 -8.38 -0.62
CA ALA A 12 -19.86 -8.23 -1.25
C ALA A 12 -21.00 -8.47 -0.25
N ASN A 13 -20.89 -9.51 0.59
CA ASN A 13 -21.87 -9.78 1.64
C ASN A 13 -21.93 -8.65 2.68
N ALA A 14 -20.79 -8.09 3.08
CA ALA A 14 -20.74 -6.97 4.02
C ALA A 14 -21.42 -5.71 3.44
N LEU A 15 -21.16 -5.38 2.17
CA LEU A 15 -21.80 -4.26 1.49
C LEU A 15 -23.33 -4.45 1.38
N ASN A 16 -23.78 -5.67 1.07
CA ASN A 16 -25.22 -5.98 1.04
C ASN A 16 -25.87 -5.85 2.42
N ALA A 17 -25.17 -6.21 3.50
CA ALA A 17 -25.66 -6.02 4.88
C ALA A 17 -25.83 -4.55 5.25
N GLU A 18 -25.05 -3.65 4.64
CA GLU A 18 -25.18 -2.19 4.78
C GLU A 18 -26.23 -1.59 3.81
N GLY A 19 -26.98 -2.41 3.09
CA GLY A 19 -28.05 -1.97 2.20
C GLY A 19 -27.62 -1.56 0.80
N LEU A 20 -26.36 -1.83 0.41
CA LEU A 20 -25.88 -1.60 -0.95
C LEU A 20 -26.12 -2.83 -1.82
N THR A 21 -26.25 -2.65 -3.13
CA THR A 21 -26.36 -3.77 -4.07
C THR A 21 -25.00 -4.19 -4.55
N ALA A 22 -24.46 -5.31 -4.04
CA ALA A 22 -23.13 -5.78 -4.37
C ALA A 22 -23.13 -7.24 -4.83
N LEU A 23 -22.37 -7.53 -5.90
CA LEU A 23 -22.12 -8.88 -6.41
C LEU A 23 -20.61 -9.17 -6.38
N HIS A 24 -20.24 -10.39 -6.03
CA HIS A 24 -18.85 -10.83 -6.14
C HIS A 24 -18.55 -11.38 -7.55
N TYR A 25 -17.27 -11.27 -7.97
CA TYR A 25 -16.80 -11.81 -9.24
C TYR A 25 -15.35 -12.31 -9.13
N HIS A 26 -15.14 -13.56 -9.50
CA HIS A 26 -13.80 -14.14 -9.58
C HIS A 26 -13.77 -15.37 -10.51
N ALA A 27 -12.60 -15.76 -10.96
CA ALA A 27 -12.39 -16.87 -11.88
C ALA A 27 -12.86 -18.27 -11.38
N GLY A 28 -13.12 -18.42 -10.08
CA GLY A 28 -13.62 -19.66 -9.48
C GLY A 28 -15.15 -19.81 -9.53
N MET A 29 -15.87 -18.80 -10.00
CA MET A 29 -17.33 -18.87 -10.16
C MET A 29 -17.71 -19.69 -11.40
N ASP A 30 -18.92 -20.22 -11.38
CA ASP A 30 -19.53 -20.82 -12.56
C ASP A 30 -19.57 -19.83 -13.74
N PRO A 31 -19.29 -20.29 -14.99
CA PRO A 31 -19.28 -19.41 -16.16
C PRO A 31 -20.60 -18.67 -16.41
N ASP A 32 -21.76 -19.31 -16.13
CA ASP A 32 -23.05 -18.66 -16.31
C ASP A 32 -23.29 -17.58 -15.26
N ALA A 33 -22.92 -17.85 -14.01
CA ALA A 33 -22.97 -16.87 -12.94
C ALA A 33 -22.08 -15.63 -13.25
N ARG A 34 -20.89 -15.85 -13.82
CA ARG A 34 -20.02 -14.74 -14.25
C ARG A 34 -20.66 -13.91 -15.35
N ARG A 35 -21.24 -14.55 -16.38
CA ARG A 35 -21.94 -13.87 -17.46
C ARG A 35 -23.13 -13.03 -16.94
N GLU A 36 -23.85 -13.54 -15.95
CA GLU A 36 -24.95 -12.80 -15.34
C GLU A 36 -24.47 -11.57 -14.57
N VAL A 37 -23.37 -11.66 -13.80
CA VAL A 37 -22.78 -10.49 -13.14
C VAL A 37 -22.32 -9.45 -14.17
N GLU A 38 -21.65 -9.88 -15.25
CA GLU A 38 -21.20 -8.99 -16.33
C GLU A 38 -22.39 -8.31 -17.00
N ARG A 39 -23.44 -9.07 -17.33
CA ARG A 39 -24.67 -8.52 -17.94
C ARG A 39 -25.33 -7.50 -17.01
N ARG A 40 -25.51 -7.82 -15.74
CA ARG A 40 -26.12 -6.92 -14.76
C ARG A 40 -25.30 -5.65 -14.61
N PHE A 41 -23.99 -5.76 -14.52
CA PHE A 41 -23.11 -4.60 -14.40
C PHE A 41 -23.24 -3.62 -15.57
N GLN A 42 -23.53 -4.11 -16.78
CA GLN A 42 -23.72 -3.25 -17.95
C GLN A 42 -25.04 -2.45 -17.91
N ILE A 43 -26.08 -2.98 -17.26
CA ILE A 43 -27.43 -2.40 -17.31
C ILE A 43 -27.89 -1.79 -15.98
N ASP A 44 -27.35 -2.23 -14.86
CA ASP A 44 -27.75 -1.74 -13.53
C ASP A 44 -26.86 -0.54 -13.15
N ASP A 45 -27.49 0.60 -12.78
CA ASP A 45 -26.75 1.82 -12.47
C ASP A 45 -26.14 1.82 -11.06
N ASP A 46 -26.79 1.17 -10.09
CA ASP A 46 -26.39 1.17 -8.67
C ASP A 46 -25.68 -0.13 -8.23
N LEU A 47 -25.17 -0.93 -9.18
CA LEU A 47 -24.52 -2.19 -8.88
C LEU A 47 -23.03 -2.01 -8.57
N ILE A 48 -22.61 -2.54 -7.42
CA ILE A 48 -21.20 -2.66 -7.03
C ILE A 48 -20.72 -4.08 -7.39
N VAL A 49 -19.65 -4.17 -8.19
CA VAL A 49 -18.99 -5.46 -8.43
C VAL A 49 -17.72 -5.55 -7.60
N VAL A 50 -17.69 -6.47 -6.66
CA VAL A 50 -16.52 -6.78 -5.82
C VAL A 50 -15.74 -7.91 -6.48
N ALA A 51 -14.59 -7.60 -7.07
CA ALA A 51 -13.93 -8.52 -7.97
C ALA A 51 -12.42 -8.71 -7.69
N THR A 52 -11.89 -9.84 -8.12
CA THR A 52 -10.45 -9.97 -8.37
C THR A 52 -10.10 -9.37 -9.74
N VAL A 53 -8.81 -9.32 -10.07
CA VAL A 53 -8.31 -8.88 -11.40
C VAL A 53 -8.94 -9.63 -12.60
N ALA A 54 -9.67 -10.71 -12.35
CA ALA A 54 -10.40 -11.45 -13.39
C ALA A 54 -11.57 -10.65 -13.99
N PHE A 55 -12.09 -9.65 -13.26
CA PHE A 55 -13.13 -8.76 -13.75
C PHE A 55 -12.48 -7.59 -14.47
N GLY A 56 -12.71 -7.51 -15.74
CA GLY A 56 -12.20 -6.35 -16.48
C GLY A 56 -11.83 -6.62 -17.93
N MET A 57 -11.44 -7.83 -18.32
CA MET A 57 -11.29 -8.15 -19.75
C MET A 57 -12.66 -8.15 -20.41
N GLY A 58 -12.90 -7.16 -21.30
CA GLY A 58 -14.18 -7.03 -22.02
C GLY A 58 -15.24 -6.16 -21.32
N ILE A 59 -14.99 -5.60 -20.16
CA ILE A 59 -15.90 -4.64 -19.52
C ILE A 59 -15.67 -3.26 -20.11
N ASP A 60 -16.70 -2.75 -20.78
CA ASP A 60 -16.72 -1.42 -21.40
C ASP A 60 -17.98 -0.64 -21.00
N LYS A 61 -18.17 -0.42 -19.70
CA LYS A 61 -19.20 0.48 -19.15
C LYS A 61 -18.56 1.87 -19.02
N PRO A 62 -19.07 2.88 -19.75
CA PRO A 62 -18.41 4.19 -19.83
C PRO A 62 -18.57 5.03 -18.56
N ASP A 63 -19.65 4.83 -17.83
CA ASP A 63 -20.11 5.63 -16.69
C ASP A 63 -19.71 5.07 -15.32
N ILE A 64 -18.64 4.30 -15.23
CA ILE A 64 -18.10 3.86 -13.94
C ILE A 64 -17.63 5.08 -13.16
N ARG A 65 -18.24 5.32 -11.99
CA ARG A 65 -17.94 6.48 -11.12
C ARG A 65 -16.90 6.18 -10.07
N TRP A 66 -16.68 4.91 -9.72
CA TRP A 66 -15.79 4.52 -8.65
C TRP A 66 -14.97 3.29 -9.02
N VAL A 67 -13.67 3.37 -8.74
CA VAL A 67 -12.79 2.20 -8.69
C VAL A 67 -12.11 2.18 -7.33
N ALA A 68 -12.43 1.18 -6.52
CA ALA A 68 -11.85 1.00 -5.20
C ALA A 68 -10.98 -0.26 -5.14
N HIS A 69 -9.79 -0.14 -4.56
CA HIS A 69 -8.92 -1.26 -4.24
C HIS A 69 -8.98 -1.51 -2.74
N ALA A 70 -9.57 -2.64 -2.34
CA ALA A 70 -9.62 -3.10 -0.95
C ALA A 70 -8.33 -3.82 -0.52
N ASP A 71 -7.43 -4.06 -1.46
CA ASP A 71 -6.08 -4.58 -1.30
C ASP A 71 -5.14 -3.89 -2.26
N LEU A 72 -3.86 -3.82 -1.93
CA LEU A 72 -2.84 -3.22 -2.77
C LEU A 72 -2.76 -3.95 -4.13
N PRO A 73 -2.83 -3.25 -5.28
CA PRO A 73 -2.59 -3.83 -6.60
C PRO A 73 -1.22 -4.49 -6.72
N LYS A 74 -1.00 -5.27 -7.77
CA LYS A 74 0.28 -5.97 -7.96
C LYS A 74 1.41 -5.05 -8.42
N SER A 75 1.08 -4.01 -9.18
CA SER A 75 2.04 -3.09 -9.79
C SER A 75 1.35 -1.79 -10.23
N VAL A 76 2.13 -0.81 -10.62
CA VAL A 76 1.63 0.46 -11.19
C VAL A 76 0.82 0.21 -12.46
N GLU A 77 1.25 -0.73 -13.31
CA GLU A 77 0.56 -1.05 -14.56
C GLU A 77 -0.82 -1.67 -14.29
N ALA A 78 -0.92 -2.60 -13.33
CA ALA A 78 -2.20 -3.18 -12.92
C ALA A 78 -3.13 -2.08 -12.35
N TYR A 79 -2.60 -1.26 -11.45
CA TYR A 79 -3.34 -0.12 -10.91
C TYR A 79 -3.86 0.81 -12.01
N TYR A 80 -2.99 1.19 -12.96
CA TYR A 80 -3.36 2.08 -14.07
C TYR A 80 -4.47 1.48 -14.95
N GLN A 81 -4.37 0.20 -15.30
CA GLN A 81 -5.39 -0.50 -16.08
C GLN A 81 -6.73 -0.61 -15.35
N GLU A 82 -6.70 -0.79 -14.02
CA GLU A 82 -7.90 -0.93 -13.20
C GLU A 82 -8.60 0.41 -13.00
N ILE A 83 -7.86 1.48 -12.68
CA ILE A 83 -8.44 2.83 -12.54
C ILE A 83 -8.88 3.42 -13.89
N GLY A 84 -8.21 3.06 -14.99
CA GLY A 84 -8.55 3.49 -16.36
C GLY A 84 -9.91 2.98 -16.86
N ARG A 85 -10.65 2.24 -16.05
CA ARG A 85 -12.05 1.86 -16.33
C ARG A 85 -13.04 2.92 -15.92
N ALA A 86 -12.68 3.80 -14.98
CA ALA A 86 -13.55 4.85 -14.50
C ALA A 86 -13.56 6.06 -15.42
N GLY A 87 -14.74 6.71 -15.59
CA GLY A 87 -14.88 7.98 -16.27
C GLY A 87 -14.58 7.96 -17.77
N ARG A 88 -14.82 6.85 -18.48
CA ARG A 88 -14.59 6.76 -19.93
C ARG A 88 -15.51 7.66 -20.75
N ASP A 89 -16.60 8.11 -20.18
CA ASP A 89 -17.52 9.10 -20.74
C ASP A 89 -17.03 10.55 -20.57
N GLY A 90 -15.87 10.75 -19.93
CA GLY A 90 -15.30 12.06 -19.63
C GLY A 90 -15.88 12.75 -18.39
N ALA A 91 -16.87 12.14 -17.73
CA ALA A 91 -17.40 12.68 -16.47
C ALA A 91 -16.46 12.36 -15.28
N PRO A 92 -16.52 13.16 -14.20
CA PRO A 92 -15.71 12.93 -13.01
C PRO A 92 -15.90 11.51 -12.42
N ALA A 93 -14.80 10.89 -12.04
CA ALA A 93 -14.79 9.59 -11.39
C ALA A 93 -13.72 9.57 -10.29
N HIS A 94 -13.94 8.73 -9.27
CA HIS A 94 -13.07 8.65 -8.10
C HIS A 94 -12.33 7.31 -8.04
N THR A 95 -11.12 7.35 -7.56
CA THR A 95 -10.34 6.15 -7.27
C THR A 95 -9.90 6.15 -5.82
N LEU A 96 -10.01 4.98 -5.16
CA LEU A 96 -9.60 4.80 -3.77
C LEU A 96 -8.74 3.54 -3.65
N THR A 97 -7.63 3.63 -2.95
CA THR A 97 -6.82 2.45 -2.62
C THR A 97 -6.58 2.39 -1.12
N LEU A 98 -7.02 1.29 -0.51
CA LEU A 98 -6.75 0.96 0.88
C LEU A 98 -5.55 0.03 0.96
N TYR A 99 -4.60 0.33 1.83
CA TYR A 99 -3.43 -0.52 2.05
C TYR A 99 -2.81 -0.26 3.42
N GLY A 100 -2.09 -1.27 3.90
CA GLY A 100 -1.34 -1.22 5.15
C GLY A 100 -0.02 -1.99 5.04
N ALA A 101 0.74 -2.03 6.13
CA ALA A 101 2.01 -2.76 6.19
C ALA A 101 1.83 -4.28 5.94
N ASP A 102 0.69 -4.84 6.34
CA ASP A 102 0.39 -6.26 6.12
C ASP A 102 0.13 -6.56 4.64
N ASP A 103 -0.50 -5.65 3.88
CA ASP A 103 -0.68 -5.80 2.43
C ASP A 103 0.67 -5.79 1.72
N ILE A 104 1.57 -4.90 2.12
CA ILE A 104 2.93 -4.82 1.58
C ILE A 104 3.67 -6.14 1.84
N ARG A 105 3.63 -6.64 3.08
CA ARG A 105 4.23 -7.91 3.46
C ARG A 105 3.66 -9.06 2.65
N PHE A 106 2.34 -9.15 2.55
CA PHE A 106 1.66 -10.20 1.81
C PHE A 106 2.03 -10.20 0.32
N ARG A 107 2.09 -9.03 -0.32
CA ARG A 107 2.52 -8.91 -1.72
C ARG A 107 3.95 -9.35 -1.94
N ARG A 108 4.88 -8.96 -1.06
CA ARG A 108 6.27 -9.42 -1.14
C ARG A 108 6.38 -10.93 -0.98
N MET A 109 5.68 -11.51 0.00
CA MET A 109 5.62 -12.96 0.20
C MET A 109 5.11 -13.68 -1.07
N GLN A 110 4.04 -13.20 -1.70
CA GLN A 110 3.54 -13.77 -2.95
C GLN A 110 4.58 -13.75 -4.10
N ILE A 111 5.41 -12.70 -4.18
CA ILE A 111 6.48 -12.62 -5.18
C ILE A 111 7.56 -13.66 -4.88
N ASP A 112 7.94 -13.80 -3.62
CA ASP A 112 9.05 -14.68 -3.20
C ASP A 112 8.69 -16.16 -3.22
N GLU A 113 7.46 -16.52 -2.85
CA GLU A 113 6.93 -17.89 -2.93
C GLU A 113 6.56 -18.31 -4.36
N GLY A 114 6.52 -17.34 -5.30
CA GLY A 114 6.23 -17.61 -6.69
C GLY A 114 7.34 -18.44 -7.38
N LEU A 115 6.93 -19.24 -8.38
CA LEU A 115 7.84 -20.08 -9.18
C LEU A 115 8.68 -19.28 -10.21
N ALA A 116 8.65 -17.95 -10.16
CA ALA A 116 9.38 -17.11 -11.10
C ALA A 116 10.90 -17.16 -10.87
N PRO A 117 11.73 -17.06 -11.93
CA PRO A 117 13.18 -16.96 -11.80
C PRO A 117 13.60 -15.75 -10.95
N PRO A 118 14.82 -15.77 -10.35
CA PRO A 118 15.30 -14.67 -9.49
C PRO A 118 15.23 -13.29 -10.13
N GLU A 119 15.60 -13.18 -11.41
CA GLU A 119 15.56 -11.90 -12.14
C GLU A 119 14.12 -11.38 -12.28
N ARG A 120 13.16 -12.27 -12.51
CA ARG A 120 11.73 -11.91 -12.58
C ARG A 120 11.21 -11.47 -11.22
N ARG A 121 11.58 -12.16 -10.14
CA ARG A 121 11.21 -11.78 -8.78
C ARG A 121 11.77 -10.40 -8.41
N ALA A 122 13.04 -10.12 -8.77
CA ALA A 122 13.64 -8.81 -8.56
C ALA A 122 12.87 -7.70 -9.30
N ALA A 123 12.47 -7.95 -10.57
CA ALA A 123 11.64 -7.01 -11.33
C ALA A 123 10.26 -6.81 -10.72
N ASP A 124 9.62 -7.87 -10.21
CA ASP A 124 8.31 -7.78 -9.56
C ASP A 124 8.40 -7.01 -8.21
N HIS A 125 9.49 -7.18 -7.45
CA HIS A 125 9.77 -6.35 -6.27
C HIS A 125 9.98 -4.87 -6.63
N ALA A 126 10.67 -4.57 -7.74
CA ALA A 126 10.86 -3.20 -8.20
C ALA A 126 9.51 -2.55 -8.62
N ARG A 127 8.64 -3.29 -9.31
CA ARG A 127 7.28 -2.83 -9.67
C ARG A 127 6.42 -2.55 -8.44
N LEU A 128 6.47 -3.43 -7.44
CA LEU A 128 5.79 -3.20 -6.16
C LEU A 128 6.38 -1.96 -5.46
N GLY A 129 7.69 -1.80 -5.44
CA GLY A 129 8.36 -0.60 -4.91
C GLY A 129 7.89 0.68 -5.59
N ALA A 130 7.76 0.68 -6.92
CA ALA A 130 7.24 1.82 -7.67
C ALA A 130 5.78 2.15 -7.30
N LEU A 131 4.93 1.13 -7.11
CA LEU A 131 3.55 1.32 -6.64
C LEU A 131 3.50 1.91 -5.22
N LEU A 132 4.35 1.45 -4.33
CA LEU A 132 4.46 2.01 -2.98
C LEU A 132 4.95 3.48 -3.04
N GLY A 133 5.91 3.79 -3.91
CA GLY A 133 6.35 5.15 -4.17
C GLY A 133 5.24 6.07 -4.71
N LEU A 134 4.27 5.52 -5.47
CA LEU A 134 3.07 6.24 -5.89
C LEU A 134 2.09 6.42 -4.71
N ALA A 135 1.87 5.37 -3.91
CA ALA A 135 0.96 5.40 -2.76
C ALA A 135 1.46 6.35 -1.64
N GLU A 136 2.77 6.41 -1.42
CA GLU A 136 3.41 7.28 -0.42
C GLU A 136 3.95 8.60 -1.04
N ALA A 137 3.51 8.97 -2.26
CA ALA A 137 3.96 10.18 -2.92
C ALA A 137 3.69 11.43 -2.08
N GLN A 138 4.60 12.40 -2.16
CA GLN A 138 4.52 13.69 -1.46
C GLN A 138 3.94 14.82 -2.35
N GLY A 139 3.73 14.54 -3.63
CA GLY A 139 3.17 15.47 -4.61
C GLY A 139 2.18 14.80 -5.54
N CYS A 140 1.75 15.51 -6.57
CA CYS A 140 0.70 15.08 -7.49
C CYS A 140 0.81 13.62 -7.92
N ARG A 141 -0.23 12.83 -7.67
CA ARG A 141 -0.27 11.40 -8.02
C ARG A 141 -0.21 11.17 -9.52
N ARG A 142 -0.89 12.01 -10.30
CA ARG A 142 -0.85 11.90 -11.77
C ARG A 142 0.55 12.13 -12.32
N THR A 143 1.24 13.17 -11.86
CA THR A 143 2.63 13.41 -12.24
C THR A 143 3.51 12.20 -11.91
N ARG A 144 3.36 11.64 -10.72
CA ARG A 144 4.11 10.46 -10.29
C ARG A 144 3.80 9.23 -11.15
N LEU A 145 2.52 9.03 -11.47
CA LEU A 145 2.04 7.91 -12.28
C LEU A 145 2.57 8.00 -13.73
N LEU A 146 2.47 9.17 -14.36
CA LEU A 146 2.93 9.39 -15.73
C LEU A 146 4.46 9.36 -15.85
N SER A 147 5.17 9.89 -14.86
CA SER A 147 6.63 9.79 -14.80
C SER A 147 7.13 8.34 -14.76
N TYR A 148 6.35 7.42 -14.19
CA TYR A 148 6.68 5.98 -14.22
C TYR A 148 6.69 5.42 -15.65
N SER A 149 5.84 5.95 -16.52
CA SER A 149 5.81 5.60 -17.97
C SER A 149 6.80 6.40 -18.81
N GLY A 150 7.62 7.28 -18.19
CA GLY A 150 8.55 8.16 -18.91
C GLY A 150 7.91 9.43 -19.49
N GLU A 151 6.66 9.71 -19.12
CA GLU A 151 5.96 10.90 -19.59
C GLU A 151 6.19 12.08 -18.65
N ALA A 152 6.50 13.25 -19.22
CA ALA A 152 6.50 14.49 -18.47
C ALA A 152 5.06 14.99 -18.26
N ALA A 153 4.71 15.32 -17.03
CA ALA A 153 3.37 15.80 -16.71
C ALA A 153 3.44 16.95 -15.70
N THR A 154 2.51 17.90 -15.86
CA THR A 154 2.21 18.92 -14.85
C THR A 154 1.27 18.36 -13.77
N THR A 155 1.06 19.13 -12.69
CA THR A 155 0.07 18.82 -11.67
C THR A 155 -1.33 18.67 -12.28
N CYS A 156 -2.14 17.78 -11.70
CA CYS A 156 -3.49 17.56 -12.24
C CYS A 156 -4.57 18.44 -11.61
N ASP A 157 -4.25 19.07 -10.47
CA ASP A 157 -5.10 19.97 -9.70
C ASP A 157 -6.44 19.38 -9.22
N HIS A 158 -6.55 18.03 -9.19
CA HIS A 158 -7.75 17.31 -8.76
C HIS A 158 -7.49 15.95 -8.10
N CYS A 159 -6.24 15.58 -7.77
CA CYS A 159 -6.00 14.43 -6.93
C CYS A 159 -5.94 14.85 -5.46
N ASP A 160 -6.07 13.87 -4.57
CA ASP A 160 -6.03 14.10 -3.11
C ASP A 160 -4.82 14.91 -2.64
N LEU A 161 -3.66 14.75 -3.28
CA LEU A 161 -2.43 15.48 -2.95
C LEU A 161 -2.35 16.87 -3.60
N CYS A 162 -3.17 17.15 -4.62
CA CYS A 162 -3.34 18.50 -5.15
C CYS A 162 -4.39 19.29 -4.37
N ASP A 163 -5.53 18.62 -4.06
CA ASP A 163 -6.65 19.24 -3.31
C ASP A 163 -6.25 19.55 -1.86
N ALA A 164 -5.45 18.67 -1.26
CA ALA A 164 -4.96 18.84 0.10
C ALA A 164 -3.51 18.35 0.19
N PRO A 165 -2.55 19.21 -0.16
CA PRO A 165 -1.13 18.89 -0.07
C PRO A 165 -0.76 18.39 1.32
N PRO A 166 0.06 17.32 1.43
CA PRO A 166 0.45 16.79 2.73
C PRO A 166 1.39 17.77 3.44
N ASP A 167 1.31 17.79 4.76
CA ASP A 167 2.34 18.42 5.59
C ASP A 167 3.62 17.59 5.52
N ILE A 168 4.68 18.17 4.99
CA ILE A 168 5.98 17.53 4.78
C ILE A 168 6.96 18.06 5.84
N PHE A 169 7.71 17.16 6.44
CA PHE A 169 8.72 17.52 7.43
C PHE A 169 10.03 16.76 7.21
N ASP A 170 11.10 17.25 7.78
CA ASP A 170 12.37 16.52 7.85
C ASP A 170 12.21 15.34 8.81
N GLY A 171 12.11 14.14 8.23
CA GLY A 171 11.97 12.87 8.93
C GLY A 171 13.29 12.15 9.17
N THR A 172 14.42 12.74 8.83
CA THR A 172 15.76 12.10 8.86
C THR A 172 16.06 11.47 10.22
N GLU A 173 15.81 12.19 11.31
CA GLU A 173 16.05 11.67 12.66
C GLU A 173 15.17 10.46 12.98
N ALA A 174 13.86 10.52 12.65
CA ALA A 174 12.95 9.40 12.88
C ALA A 174 13.37 8.17 12.05
N VAL A 175 13.70 8.38 10.77
CA VAL A 175 14.20 7.31 9.90
C VAL A 175 15.50 6.70 10.45
N ARG A 176 16.46 7.50 10.89
CA ARG A 176 17.72 7.02 11.51
C ARG A 176 17.49 6.22 12.79
N LYS A 177 16.57 6.66 13.66
CA LYS A 177 16.15 5.90 14.86
C LYS A 177 15.61 4.53 14.46
N ALA A 178 14.73 4.48 13.45
CA ALA A 178 14.15 3.23 12.94
C ALA A 178 15.21 2.31 12.31
N LEU A 179 16.04 2.82 11.39
CA LEU A 179 17.13 2.06 10.75
C LEU A 179 18.13 1.52 11.78
N SER A 180 18.50 2.33 12.78
CA SER A 180 19.39 1.90 13.87
C SER A 180 18.77 0.78 14.71
N SER A 181 17.45 0.85 14.98
CA SER A 181 16.74 -0.21 15.70
C SER A 181 16.70 -1.51 14.90
N ILE A 182 16.47 -1.43 13.57
CA ILE A 182 16.50 -2.60 12.67
C ILE A 182 17.88 -3.27 12.69
N LEU A 183 18.97 -2.50 12.54
CA LEU A 183 20.33 -3.05 12.55
C LEU A 183 20.69 -3.68 13.89
N ARG A 184 20.39 -3.01 15.03
CA ARG A 184 20.72 -3.49 16.37
C ARG A 184 19.95 -4.73 16.77
N THR A 185 18.82 -4.99 16.15
CA THR A 185 18.02 -6.22 16.32
C THR A 185 18.39 -7.30 15.28
N GLY A 186 19.45 -7.09 14.49
CA GLY A 186 19.97 -8.05 13.52
C GLY A 186 19.07 -8.26 12.31
N GLU A 187 18.17 -7.33 12.02
CA GLU A 187 17.21 -7.42 10.90
C GLU A 187 16.29 -8.66 11.00
N TYR A 188 15.86 -9.01 12.23
CA TYR A 188 15.01 -10.18 12.51
C TYR A 188 13.59 -9.83 12.92
N PHE A 189 13.22 -8.54 12.97
CA PHE A 189 11.94 -8.12 13.53
C PHE A 189 11.17 -7.21 12.57
N GLY A 190 9.84 -7.37 12.56
CA GLY A 190 8.94 -6.51 11.82
C GLY A 190 8.62 -5.20 12.55
N ALA A 191 7.97 -4.28 11.83
CA ALA A 191 7.67 -2.91 12.28
C ALA A 191 7.00 -2.84 13.67
N GLY A 192 6.10 -3.76 14.01
CA GLY A 192 5.40 -3.76 15.30
C GLY A 192 6.35 -3.92 16.49
N HIS A 193 7.27 -4.87 16.44
CA HIS A 193 8.26 -5.09 17.49
C HIS A 193 9.29 -3.95 17.57
N LEU A 194 9.73 -3.45 16.40
CA LEU A 194 10.64 -2.30 16.34
C LEU A 194 9.98 -1.04 16.92
N THR A 195 8.68 -0.86 16.69
CA THR A 195 7.91 0.21 17.31
C THR A 195 7.84 0.07 18.83
N ASP A 196 7.71 -1.15 19.37
CA ASP A 196 7.76 -1.38 20.82
C ASP A 196 9.10 -0.96 21.41
N ILE A 197 10.21 -1.29 20.75
CA ILE A 197 11.56 -0.87 21.17
C ILE A 197 11.67 0.66 21.15
N LEU A 198 11.29 1.29 20.04
CA LEU A 198 11.38 2.76 19.88
C LEU A 198 10.54 3.51 20.91
N LEU A 199 9.37 3.01 21.25
CA LEU A 199 8.49 3.59 22.27
C LEU A 199 8.97 3.28 23.72
N GLY A 200 9.89 2.33 23.90
CA GLY A 200 10.30 1.87 25.21
C GLY A 200 9.26 1.01 25.91
N ASN A 201 8.48 0.24 25.15
CA ASN A 201 7.48 -0.70 25.67
C ASN A 201 8.14 -2.02 26.05
N THR A 202 8.09 -2.36 27.34
CA THR A 202 8.64 -3.59 27.89
C THR A 202 7.69 -4.78 27.67
N THR A 203 7.49 -5.20 26.41
CA THR A 203 6.72 -6.41 26.10
C THR A 203 7.50 -7.67 26.50
N GLU A 204 6.82 -8.81 26.65
CA GLU A 204 7.47 -10.10 26.91
C GLU A 204 8.56 -10.40 25.86
N LYS A 205 8.26 -10.14 24.58
CA LYS A 205 9.20 -10.36 23.48
C LYS A 205 10.42 -9.44 23.54
N VAL A 206 10.25 -8.18 23.99
CA VAL A 206 11.35 -7.22 24.17
C VAL A 206 12.28 -7.71 25.28
N ARG A 207 11.74 -8.11 26.45
CA ARG A 207 12.52 -8.65 27.58
C ARG A 207 13.24 -9.95 27.24
N ALA A 208 12.52 -10.91 26.62
CA ALA A 208 13.09 -12.21 26.27
C ALA A 208 14.27 -12.13 25.29
N ARG A 209 14.42 -11.00 24.60
CA ARG A 209 15.51 -10.73 23.66
C ARG A 209 16.51 -9.69 24.14
N HIS A 210 16.36 -9.21 25.37
CA HIS A 210 17.18 -8.14 25.96
C HIS A 210 17.21 -6.87 25.09
N HIS A 211 16.11 -6.57 24.41
CA HIS A 211 16.01 -5.38 23.55
C HIS A 211 15.71 -4.10 24.37
N ASP A 212 15.34 -4.22 25.61
CA ASP A 212 15.26 -3.14 26.60
C ASP A 212 16.64 -2.59 27.01
N ASP A 213 17.72 -3.35 26.78
CA ASP A 213 19.11 -2.92 27.00
C ASP A 213 19.69 -2.19 25.77
N LEU A 214 18.99 -2.14 24.63
CA LEU A 214 19.50 -1.51 23.43
C LEU A 214 19.53 0.02 23.54
N PRO A 215 20.56 0.70 23.00
CA PRO A 215 20.60 2.17 22.94
C PRO A 215 19.42 2.79 22.19
N THR A 216 18.70 2.00 21.39
CA THR A 216 17.50 2.43 20.65
C THR A 216 16.21 2.23 21.44
N PHE A 217 16.26 1.70 22.66
CA PHE A 217 15.10 1.52 23.49
C PHE A 217 14.56 2.86 24.04
N GLY A 218 13.35 3.20 23.68
CA GLY A 218 12.67 4.41 24.14
C GLY A 218 13.12 5.73 23.50
N VAL A 219 13.97 5.69 22.43
CA VAL A 219 14.44 6.91 21.76
C VAL A 219 13.38 7.55 20.85
N GLY A 220 12.28 6.87 20.62
CA GLY A 220 11.20 7.29 19.72
C GLY A 220 9.89 7.60 20.43
N ARG A 221 9.91 7.95 21.72
CA ARG A 221 8.71 8.29 22.52
C ARG A 221 8.02 9.59 22.09
N ASP A 222 8.68 10.39 21.29
CA ASP A 222 8.18 11.61 20.67
C ASP A 222 7.11 11.36 19.62
N LEU A 223 7.03 10.12 19.08
CA LEU A 223 6.00 9.70 18.12
C LEU A 223 5.09 8.64 18.74
N SER A 224 3.81 8.66 18.36
CA SER A 224 2.85 7.61 18.71
C SER A 224 3.10 6.33 17.91
N ARG A 225 2.51 5.21 18.35
CA ARG A 225 2.54 3.92 17.61
C ARG A 225 2.05 4.07 16.17
N GLY A 226 0.99 4.82 15.95
CA GLY A 226 0.43 5.03 14.62
C GLY A 226 1.37 5.85 13.73
N GLN A 227 2.01 6.88 14.27
CA GLN A 227 3.02 7.67 13.55
C GLN A 227 4.24 6.83 13.18
N TRP A 228 4.72 5.95 14.08
CA TRP A 228 5.77 4.98 13.74
C TRP A 228 5.34 4.03 12.62
N GLY A 229 4.08 3.58 12.61
CA GLY A 229 3.52 2.81 11.51
C GLY A 229 3.58 3.56 10.17
N ALA A 230 3.27 4.86 10.16
CA ALA A 230 3.38 5.71 8.97
C ALA A 230 4.85 5.90 8.54
N VAL A 231 5.78 6.11 9.49
CA VAL A 231 7.22 6.18 9.20
C VAL A 231 7.71 4.91 8.51
N PHE A 232 7.40 3.73 9.06
CA PHE A 232 7.81 2.46 8.44
C PHE A 232 7.20 2.24 7.05
N ARG A 233 5.94 2.62 6.81
CA ARG A 233 5.34 2.55 5.46
C ARG A 233 6.08 3.44 4.48
N GLN A 234 6.35 4.69 4.85
CA GLN A 234 7.06 5.64 4.00
C GLN A 234 8.50 5.17 3.74
N MET A 235 9.20 4.60 4.74
CA MET A 235 10.51 3.99 4.53
C MET A 235 10.48 2.85 3.52
N MET A 236 9.40 2.04 3.50
CA MET A 236 9.20 1.01 2.47
C MET A 236 8.92 1.62 1.08
N GLY A 237 8.14 2.71 1.03
CA GLY A 237 7.85 3.44 -0.21
C GLY A 237 9.07 4.16 -0.81
N LEU A 238 10.00 4.59 0.05
CA LEU A 238 11.29 5.18 -0.32
C LEU A 238 12.38 4.12 -0.59
N ASP A 239 12.01 2.85 -0.48
CA ASP A 239 12.92 1.71 -0.63
C ASP A 239 14.13 1.73 0.33
N LEU A 240 13.99 2.34 1.49
CA LEU A 240 15.01 2.32 2.54
C LEU A 240 15.03 0.98 3.29
N VAL A 241 13.88 0.33 3.40
CA VAL A 241 13.72 -0.98 4.04
C VAL A 241 12.77 -1.87 3.23
N ARG A 242 12.99 -3.17 3.31
CA ARG A 242 12.13 -4.20 2.69
C ARG A 242 11.77 -5.27 3.72
N PRO A 243 10.51 -5.74 3.77
CA PRO A 243 10.15 -6.93 4.54
C PRO A 243 10.84 -8.17 3.95
N ASP A 244 11.46 -8.97 4.82
CA ASP A 244 12.06 -10.26 4.46
C ASP A 244 11.00 -11.36 4.60
N PRO A 245 10.62 -12.04 3.51
CA PRO A 245 9.59 -13.07 3.54
C PRO A 245 10.06 -14.34 4.28
N GLU A 246 11.34 -14.68 4.17
CA GLU A 246 11.90 -15.86 4.85
C GLU A 246 11.94 -15.71 6.37
N ARG A 247 11.83 -14.46 6.85
CA ARG A 247 11.85 -14.10 8.27
C ARG A 247 10.53 -13.50 8.75
N HIS A 248 9.41 -13.99 8.24
CA HIS A 248 8.06 -13.57 8.64
C HIS A 248 7.83 -12.05 8.59
N GLY A 249 8.41 -11.37 7.59
CA GLY A 249 8.26 -9.94 7.39
C GLY A 249 9.14 -9.07 8.28
N ALA A 250 10.24 -9.61 8.78
CA ALA A 250 11.30 -8.83 9.39
C ALA A 250 11.81 -7.76 8.42
N LEU A 251 12.10 -6.56 8.90
CA LEU A 251 12.58 -5.49 8.05
C LEU A 251 14.09 -5.58 7.86
N ARG A 252 14.52 -5.52 6.60
CA ARG A 252 15.93 -5.45 6.22
C ARG A 252 16.22 -4.11 5.56
N LEU A 253 17.42 -3.60 5.78
CA LEU A 253 17.90 -2.41 5.12
C LEU A 253 18.21 -2.69 3.64
N THR A 254 18.00 -1.68 2.82
CA THR A 254 18.51 -1.65 1.43
C THR A 254 19.81 -0.84 1.36
N ASP A 255 20.43 -0.81 0.21
CA ASP A 255 21.63 0.03 0.00
C ASP A 255 21.27 1.54 0.09
N ALA A 256 20.05 1.93 -0.24
CA ALA A 256 19.57 3.30 -0.12
C ALA A 256 19.48 3.81 1.34
N ALA A 257 19.42 2.92 2.32
CA ALA A 257 19.42 3.30 3.73
C ALA A 257 20.78 3.74 4.25
N ARG A 258 21.88 3.32 3.60
CA ARG A 258 23.25 3.55 4.10
C ARG A 258 23.64 5.02 4.12
N PRO A 259 23.39 5.83 3.06
CA PRO A 259 23.68 7.27 3.12
C PRO A 259 22.91 7.99 4.24
N VAL A 260 21.64 7.62 4.45
CA VAL A 260 20.82 8.21 5.52
C VAL A 260 21.39 7.90 6.90
N LEU A 261 21.84 6.66 7.12
CA LEU A 261 22.49 6.27 8.38
C LEU A 261 23.79 7.01 8.65
N ARG A 262 24.56 7.35 7.59
CA ARG A 262 25.81 8.08 7.68
C ARG A 262 25.66 9.59 7.75
N ASP A 263 24.42 10.11 7.73
CA ASP A 263 24.14 11.54 7.69
C ASP A 263 24.58 12.23 6.37
N GLU A 264 24.64 11.45 5.30
CA GLU A 264 25.01 11.91 3.96
C GLU A 264 23.77 12.37 3.17
N GLU A 265 22.59 11.83 3.50
CA GLU A 265 21.30 12.16 2.87
C GLU A 265 20.22 12.42 3.91
N SER A 266 19.40 13.44 3.66
CA SER A 266 18.20 13.74 4.42
C SER A 266 16.97 13.08 3.83
N VAL A 267 15.98 12.81 4.65
CA VAL A 267 14.71 12.15 4.26
C VAL A 267 13.55 13.04 4.64
N THR A 268 12.75 13.44 3.65
CA THR A 268 11.47 14.09 3.89
C THR A 268 10.35 13.06 4.03
N LEU A 269 9.49 13.26 5.02
CA LEU A 269 8.32 12.43 5.27
C LEU A 269 7.04 13.27 5.28
N ARG A 270 5.91 12.62 4.96
CA ARG A 270 4.59 13.21 5.15
C ARG A 270 4.17 13.03 6.61
N ARG A 271 3.59 14.08 7.18
CA ARG A 271 2.90 13.98 8.45
C ARG A 271 1.49 13.44 8.17
N ASP A 272 1.36 12.11 8.18
CA ASP A 272 0.05 11.47 8.05
C ASP A 272 -0.79 11.83 9.28
N THR A 273 -1.87 12.54 9.08
CA THR A 273 -2.88 12.71 10.12
C THR A 273 -3.66 11.40 10.23
N ILE A 274 -3.59 10.76 11.40
CA ILE A 274 -4.32 9.53 11.71
C ILE A 274 -5.78 9.83 12.10
N GLU A 275 -6.20 11.05 12.01
CA GLU A 275 -7.60 11.39 12.16
C GLU A 275 -8.34 11.01 10.88
N PRO A 276 -9.37 10.12 10.97
CA PRO A 276 -10.24 9.89 9.82
C PRO A 276 -10.83 11.23 9.42
N ARG A 277 -10.52 11.71 8.19
CA ARG A 277 -11.23 12.84 7.62
C ARG A 277 -12.72 12.49 7.68
N ARG A 278 -13.49 13.23 8.46
CA ARG A 278 -14.96 13.22 8.35
C ARG A 278 -15.25 13.68 6.94
N VAL A 279 -15.67 12.74 6.09
CA VAL A 279 -16.27 13.08 4.80
C VAL A 279 -17.53 13.86 5.14
N ALA A 280 -17.53 15.14 4.79
CA ALA A 280 -18.70 16.00 4.93
C ALA A 280 -19.71 15.62 3.84
#